data_cd441b21a3d9a32d54eb51f135152364
#
_entry.id   cd441b21a3d9a32d54eb51f135152364
#
_cell.length_a   1.000
_cell.length_b   1.000
_cell.length_c   1.000
_cell.angle_alpha   90.00
_cell.angle_beta   90.00
_cell.angle_gamma   90.00
#
_symmetry.space_group_name_H-M   'P 1'
#
loop_
_entity.id
_entity.type
_entity.pdbx_description
1 polymer ?
#
loop_
_entity_poly.entity_id
_entity_poly.type
_entity_poly.pdbx_seq_one_letter_code
_entity_poly.pdbx_strand_id
1 'polypeptide(L)'
;MILSIFLLVILFLFLSKASASAEEKPSVHLLATGGTIAGKASSETATTGYEAGALGVEDLLSALPEVNDYARVTGEGVCGIDSKDMTDAIWLTLSERVNALAGEKDGLVVIHGTDTMEETAYFLQLTVNPSIPLVLTGAMRPATAVSADGPMNLLNAVRLAAHPSAKGKGVLVMMNDTIFGARNVTKGNTLSLDTFRSPDGPLGYMNDGIPCWCALPVRLLKGRIPFDVKGLTALPKVYIVYGHAGADGAMVKAAVSMGAEGIVYAGTGNGSVHREDEKALAEAAAKGIPVVRSSHAGSGSVISAEPSYEKEGFIQGGSLSPQKARILLSLALTRTKDFGDIGEMFGKY
;
A
#
# COMPACT_ATOMS: atom_id res chain seq x y z
N MET A 1 35.55 -58.78 -13.79
CA MET A 1 34.48 -58.15 -14.59
C MET A 1 33.40 -57.44 -13.70
N ILE A 2 32.93 -58.06 -12.64
CA ILE A 2 31.87 -57.50 -11.77
C ILE A 2 32.36 -56.26 -10.96
N LEU A 3 33.62 -56.28 -10.51
CA LEU A 3 34.19 -55.17 -9.73
C LEU A 3 34.40 -53.87 -10.55
N SER A 4 34.72 -54.01 -11.86
CA SER A 4 34.88 -52.87 -12.76
C SER A 4 33.53 -52.19 -13.12
N ILE A 5 32.45 -52.95 -13.18
CA ILE A 5 31.10 -52.43 -13.42
C ILE A 5 30.58 -51.62 -12.20
N PHE A 6 30.90 -52.09 -10.97
CA PHE A 6 30.54 -51.36 -9.75
C PHE A 6 31.25 -50.03 -9.59
N LEU A 7 32.53 -49.98 -9.98
CA LEU A 7 33.31 -48.74 -9.96
C LEU A 7 32.82 -47.70 -10.99
N LEU A 8 32.37 -48.16 -12.17
CA LEU A 8 31.83 -47.30 -13.22
C LEU A 8 30.44 -46.74 -12.82
N VAL A 9 29.60 -47.49 -12.15
CA VAL A 9 28.29 -47.04 -11.68
C VAL A 9 28.43 -46.04 -10.54
N ILE A 10 29.38 -46.21 -9.62
CA ILE A 10 29.68 -45.25 -8.57
C ILE A 10 30.24 -43.95 -9.14
N LEU A 11 31.14 -44.03 -10.15
CA LEU A 11 31.68 -42.84 -10.83
C LEU A 11 30.58 -42.09 -11.60
N PHE A 12 29.62 -42.78 -12.21
CA PHE A 12 28.47 -42.15 -12.88
C PHE A 12 27.48 -41.49 -11.89
N LEU A 13 27.31 -42.05 -10.70
CA LEU A 13 26.48 -41.47 -9.63
C LEU A 13 27.15 -40.24 -8.97
N PHE A 14 28.49 -40.15 -8.99
CA PHE A 14 29.21 -38.97 -8.52
C PHE A 14 29.27 -37.86 -9.58
N LEU A 15 29.29 -38.20 -10.87
CA LEU A 15 29.30 -37.22 -11.97
C LEU A 15 27.91 -36.60 -12.22
N SER A 16 26.81 -37.25 -11.82
CA SER A 16 25.47 -36.72 -11.94
C SER A 16 25.11 -35.70 -10.84
N LYS A 17 25.98 -35.47 -9.83
CA LYS A 17 25.78 -34.45 -8.78
C LYS A 17 26.51 -33.12 -9.03
N ALA A 18 27.18 -32.96 -10.13
CA ALA A 18 28.01 -31.79 -10.41
C ALA A 18 27.47 -30.91 -11.55
N SER A 19 26.14 -30.71 -11.56
CA SER A 19 25.53 -29.58 -12.29
C SER A 19 24.33 -29.10 -11.52
N ALA A 20 24.56 -28.66 -10.29
CA ALA A 20 23.68 -27.66 -9.72
C ALA A 20 23.98 -26.40 -10.55
N SER A 21 23.18 -26.14 -11.57
CA SER A 21 23.05 -24.82 -12.16
C SER A 21 22.89 -23.87 -10.98
N ALA A 22 23.82 -22.94 -10.79
CA ALA A 22 23.65 -21.88 -9.81
C ALA A 22 22.30 -21.25 -10.14
N GLU A 23 21.32 -21.44 -9.27
CA GLU A 23 19.97 -20.91 -9.46
C GLU A 23 20.10 -19.41 -9.61
N GLU A 24 19.70 -18.89 -10.75
CA GLU A 24 19.88 -17.48 -11.06
C GLU A 24 19.08 -16.65 -10.04
N LYS A 25 19.77 -15.74 -9.34
CA LYS A 25 19.11 -14.88 -8.34
C LYS A 25 17.92 -14.16 -8.95
N PRO A 26 16.77 -14.07 -8.26
CA PRO A 26 15.60 -13.35 -8.75
C PRO A 26 15.93 -11.88 -9.03
N SER A 27 15.29 -11.32 -10.05
CA SER A 27 15.42 -9.90 -10.42
C SER A 27 14.42 -9.07 -9.63
N VAL A 28 14.90 -8.15 -8.81
CA VAL A 28 14.07 -7.21 -8.04
C VAL A 28 14.34 -5.79 -8.50
N HIS A 29 13.27 -5.00 -8.74
CA HIS A 29 13.41 -3.61 -9.13
C HIS A 29 12.81 -2.67 -8.09
N LEU A 30 13.56 -1.60 -7.75
CA LEU A 30 13.16 -0.57 -6.80
C LEU A 30 12.54 0.61 -7.54
N LEU A 31 11.40 1.08 -7.06
CA LEU A 31 10.72 2.30 -7.49
C LEU A 31 10.77 3.30 -6.33
N ALA A 32 11.63 4.32 -6.41
CA ALA A 32 11.81 5.28 -5.33
C ALA A 32 10.89 6.50 -5.53
N THR A 33 10.10 6.84 -4.52
CA THR A 33 9.28 8.05 -4.48
C THR A 33 9.80 9.10 -3.50
N GLY A 34 10.89 8.78 -2.76
CA GLY A 34 11.48 9.65 -1.75
C GLY A 34 11.18 9.18 -0.32
N GLY A 35 10.76 10.10 0.53
CA GLY A 35 10.45 9.84 1.93
C GLY A 35 11.66 9.87 2.86
N THR A 36 11.42 9.55 4.13
CA THR A 36 12.39 9.59 5.25
C THR A 36 13.59 8.66 5.06
N ILE A 37 13.38 7.51 4.44
CA ILE A 37 14.44 6.52 4.18
C ILE A 37 15.57 7.08 3.31
N ALA A 38 15.24 8.02 2.42
CA ALA A 38 16.14 8.80 1.59
C ALA A 38 16.38 10.19 2.18
N GLY A 39 16.07 10.41 3.45
CA GLY A 39 16.15 11.68 4.13
C GLY A 39 17.51 11.97 4.75
N LYS A 40 17.90 13.25 4.75
CA LYS A 40 19.13 13.76 5.36
C LYS A 40 18.81 14.76 6.45
N ALA A 41 19.19 14.48 7.67
CA ALA A 41 19.05 15.35 8.83
C ALA A 41 20.29 16.23 9.04
N SER A 42 20.12 17.34 9.76
CA SER A 42 21.19 18.26 10.11
C SER A 42 22.20 17.70 11.14
N SER A 43 21.81 16.68 11.89
CA SER A 43 22.67 15.94 12.83
C SER A 43 22.23 14.49 12.95
N GLU A 44 23.12 13.61 13.39
CA GLU A 44 22.85 12.19 13.60
C GLU A 44 21.84 11.88 14.72
N THR A 45 21.61 12.82 15.61
CA THR A 45 20.62 12.71 16.70
C THR A 45 19.26 13.32 16.34
N ALA A 46 19.15 14.02 15.20
CA ALA A 46 17.88 14.59 14.73
C ALA A 46 17.05 13.52 14.05
N THR A 47 15.83 13.28 14.56
CA THR A 47 14.85 12.35 14.00
C THR A 47 13.68 13.06 13.31
N THR A 48 13.64 14.39 13.39
CA THR A 48 12.65 15.28 12.77
C THR A 48 13.33 16.47 12.10
N GLY A 49 12.65 17.20 11.24
CA GLY A 49 13.21 18.38 10.57
C GLY A 49 14.30 18.06 9.54
N TYR A 50 14.21 16.94 8.86
CA TYR A 50 15.11 16.47 7.80
C TYR A 50 14.56 16.81 6.41
N GLU A 51 15.44 16.82 5.41
CA GLU A 51 15.08 16.90 4.00
C GLU A 51 14.72 15.50 3.48
N ALA A 52 13.44 15.27 3.18
CA ALA A 52 12.97 13.99 2.65
C ALA A 52 13.37 13.82 1.19
N GLY A 53 13.70 12.59 0.76
CA GLY A 53 14.02 12.30 -0.64
C GLY A 53 15.33 12.90 -1.16
N ALA A 54 16.23 13.31 -0.27
CA ALA A 54 17.52 13.90 -0.63
C ALA A 54 18.51 12.92 -1.29
N LEU A 55 18.36 11.61 -1.04
CA LEU A 55 19.19 10.54 -1.59
C LEU A 55 18.48 9.87 -2.77
N GLY A 56 19.22 9.60 -3.84
CA GLY A 56 18.74 8.81 -4.97
C GLY A 56 18.69 7.32 -4.67
N VAL A 57 18.06 6.55 -5.58
CA VAL A 57 17.98 5.08 -5.44
C VAL A 57 19.38 4.45 -5.52
N GLU A 58 20.28 5.00 -6.33
CA GLU A 58 21.66 4.57 -6.46
C GLU A 58 22.45 4.76 -5.16
N ASP A 59 22.21 5.87 -4.45
CA ASP A 59 22.85 6.13 -3.15
C ASP A 59 22.41 5.08 -2.12
N LEU A 60 21.11 4.76 -2.10
CA LEU A 60 20.53 3.77 -1.19
C LEU A 60 21.10 2.37 -1.48
N LEU A 61 21.23 1.98 -2.75
CA LEU A 61 21.78 0.70 -3.16
C LEU A 61 23.30 0.62 -2.89
N SER A 62 24.02 1.71 -3.07
CA SER A 62 25.46 1.79 -2.78
C SER A 62 25.73 1.69 -1.27
N ALA A 63 24.83 2.22 -0.45
CA ALA A 63 24.93 2.15 1.01
C ALA A 63 24.53 0.77 1.58
N LEU A 64 23.88 -0.09 0.78
CA LEU A 64 23.38 -1.40 1.22
C LEU A 64 23.67 -2.49 0.17
N PRO A 65 24.96 -2.80 -0.12
CA PRO A 65 25.33 -3.78 -1.13
C PRO A 65 24.83 -5.20 -0.84
N GLU A 66 24.49 -5.51 0.43
CA GLU A 66 23.99 -6.80 0.88
C GLU A 66 22.67 -7.22 0.22
N VAL A 67 21.91 -6.29 -0.34
CA VAL A 67 20.69 -6.64 -1.11
C VAL A 67 21.01 -7.55 -2.29
N ASN A 68 22.23 -7.43 -2.85
CA ASN A 68 22.69 -8.26 -3.97
C ASN A 68 23.01 -9.70 -3.58
N ASP A 69 23.05 -10.04 -2.29
CA ASP A 69 23.19 -11.42 -1.84
C ASP A 69 21.90 -12.22 -2.11
N TYR A 70 20.75 -11.55 -2.15
CA TYR A 70 19.41 -12.17 -2.26
C TYR A 70 18.76 -12.02 -3.64
N ALA A 71 19.07 -10.95 -4.37
CA ALA A 71 18.48 -10.67 -5.67
C ALA A 71 19.46 -9.89 -6.57
N ARG A 72 19.23 -9.90 -7.88
CA ARG A 72 19.81 -8.92 -8.80
C ARG A 72 18.96 -7.65 -8.70
N VAL A 73 19.48 -6.65 -8.01
CA VAL A 73 18.73 -5.46 -7.69
C VAL A 73 19.05 -4.33 -8.67
N THR A 74 18.00 -3.71 -9.19
CA THR A 74 18.07 -2.48 -10.00
C THR A 74 17.05 -1.48 -9.45
N GLY A 75 17.12 -0.22 -9.84
CA GLY A 75 16.14 0.74 -9.38
C GLY A 75 16.08 2.00 -10.23
N GLU A 76 15.00 2.75 -10.06
CA GLU A 76 14.77 4.06 -10.67
C GLU A 76 14.05 5.00 -9.69
N GLY A 77 14.27 6.31 -9.86
CA GLY A 77 13.49 7.34 -9.19
C GLY A 77 12.21 7.64 -9.95
N VAL A 78 11.06 7.50 -9.29
CA VAL A 78 9.76 7.95 -9.83
C VAL A 78 9.56 9.43 -9.50
N CYS A 79 9.88 9.81 -8.27
CA CYS A 79 9.94 11.19 -7.80
C CYS A 79 10.81 11.27 -6.54
N GLY A 80 11.02 12.48 -5.99
CA GLY A 80 11.77 12.68 -4.74
C GLY A 80 10.99 13.61 -3.82
N ILE A 81 9.90 13.10 -3.19
CA ILE A 81 9.01 13.93 -2.37
C ILE A 81 8.88 13.39 -0.94
N ASP A 82 8.43 14.27 -0.05
CA ASP A 82 7.79 13.83 1.19
C ASP A 82 6.39 13.28 0.87
N SER A 83 6.01 12.15 1.48
CA SER A 83 4.76 11.46 1.13
C SER A 83 3.49 12.26 1.41
N LYS A 84 3.53 13.29 2.27
CA LYS A 84 2.40 14.22 2.46
C LYS A 84 2.04 14.99 1.18
N ASP A 85 3.01 15.11 0.25
CA ASP A 85 2.86 15.80 -1.04
C ASP A 85 2.53 14.84 -2.20
N MET A 86 2.12 13.59 -1.88
CA MET A 86 1.67 12.60 -2.87
C MET A 86 0.45 13.11 -3.64
N THR A 87 0.44 12.85 -4.95
CA THR A 87 -0.65 13.28 -5.86
C THR A 87 -1.22 12.13 -6.66
N ASP A 88 -2.43 12.31 -7.22
CA ASP A 88 -3.04 11.36 -8.14
C ASP A 88 -2.15 11.08 -9.36
N ALA A 89 -1.47 12.10 -9.89
CA ALA A 89 -0.56 11.94 -11.04
C ALA A 89 0.61 11.00 -10.71
N ILE A 90 1.20 11.12 -9.52
CA ILE A 90 2.28 10.23 -9.07
C ILE A 90 1.74 8.80 -8.87
N TRP A 91 0.55 8.63 -8.30
CA TRP A 91 -0.07 7.32 -8.16
C TRP A 91 -0.34 6.65 -9.51
N LEU A 92 -0.85 7.39 -10.49
CA LEU A 92 -1.10 6.90 -11.84
C LEU A 92 0.22 6.48 -12.53
N THR A 93 1.24 7.31 -12.45
CA THR A 93 2.60 6.99 -12.96
C THR A 93 3.15 5.73 -12.28
N LEU A 94 3.04 5.63 -10.96
CA LEU A 94 3.54 4.48 -10.20
C LEU A 94 2.80 3.19 -10.59
N SER A 95 1.48 3.25 -10.76
CA SER A 95 0.67 2.12 -11.23
C SER A 95 1.10 1.67 -12.64
N GLU A 96 1.32 2.60 -13.55
CA GLU A 96 1.79 2.30 -14.90
C GLU A 96 3.17 1.63 -14.89
N ARG A 97 4.13 2.16 -14.11
CA ARG A 97 5.48 1.57 -13.99
C ARG A 97 5.44 0.17 -13.38
N VAL A 98 4.67 -0.03 -12.31
CA VAL A 98 4.50 -1.37 -11.69
C VAL A 98 3.93 -2.36 -12.70
N ASN A 99 2.88 -2.00 -13.44
CA ASN A 99 2.27 -2.89 -14.44
C ASN A 99 3.23 -3.20 -15.61
N ALA A 100 4.03 -2.24 -16.05
CA ALA A 100 5.03 -2.46 -17.09
C ALA A 100 6.13 -3.44 -16.65
N LEU A 101 6.60 -3.31 -15.40
CA LEU A 101 7.70 -4.12 -14.86
C LEU A 101 7.25 -5.53 -14.40
N ALA A 102 5.96 -5.73 -14.15
CA ALA A 102 5.43 -7.00 -13.63
C ALA A 102 5.63 -8.20 -14.58
N GLY A 103 5.85 -7.97 -15.89
CA GLY A 103 6.20 -9.00 -16.86
C GLY A 103 7.70 -9.25 -17.04
N GLU A 104 8.56 -8.39 -16.46
CA GLU A 104 10.00 -8.38 -16.69
C GLU A 104 10.81 -8.72 -15.44
N LYS A 105 10.23 -8.57 -14.26
CA LYS A 105 10.88 -8.73 -12.96
C LYS A 105 10.20 -9.83 -12.14
N ASP A 106 10.96 -10.39 -11.20
CA ASP A 106 10.47 -11.40 -10.27
C ASP A 106 9.83 -10.78 -9.03
N GLY A 107 10.19 -9.54 -8.69
CA GLY A 107 9.64 -8.79 -7.59
C GLY A 107 9.87 -7.29 -7.72
N LEU A 108 9.02 -6.50 -7.07
CA LEU A 108 9.10 -5.03 -7.04
C LEU A 108 9.09 -4.53 -5.61
N VAL A 109 9.87 -3.48 -5.35
CA VAL A 109 9.86 -2.75 -4.08
C VAL A 109 9.58 -1.28 -4.36
N VAL A 110 8.61 -0.70 -3.67
CA VAL A 110 8.36 0.75 -3.70
C VAL A 110 8.93 1.36 -2.43
N ILE A 111 9.89 2.26 -2.58
CA ILE A 111 10.45 3.06 -1.49
C ILE A 111 9.58 4.30 -1.33
N HIS A 112 8.98 4.48 -0.15
CA HIS A 112 7.94 5.48 0.07
C HIS A 112 8.04 6.13 1.46
N GLY A 113 7.63 7.38 1.59
CA GLY A 113 7.46 8.03 2.89
C GLY A 113 6.29 7.42 3.67
N THR A 114 6.42 7.35 5.00
CA THR A 114 5.48 6.57 5.83
C THR A 114 4.13 7.22 6.04
N ASP A 115 3.97 8.55 5.84
CA ASP A 115 2.72 9.25 6.19
C ASP A 115 1.53 8.84 5.34
N THR A 116 1.72 8.63 4.03
CA THR A 116 0.68 8.19 3.10
C THR A 116 0.97 6.83 2.46
N MET A 117 1.92 6.07 2.99
CA MET A 117 2.26 4.72 2.49
C MET A 117 1.04 3.80 2.45
N GLU A 118 0.18 3.84 3.46
CA GLU A 118 -1.04 3.03 3.54
C GLU A 118 -2.03 3.34 2.41
N GLU A 119 -2.08 4.60 1.96
CA GLU A 119 -2.91 5.05 0.86
C GLU A 119 -2.35 4.56 -0.48
N THR A 120 -1.05 4.78 -0.71
CA THR A 120 -0.36 4.30 -1.92
C THR A 120 -0.42 2.78 -2.03
N ALA A 121 -0.23 2.05 -0.93
CA ALA A 121 -0.34 0.60 -0.92
C ALA A 121 -1.75 0.13 -1.33
N TYR A 122 -2.80 0.76 -0.81
CA TYR A 122 -4.16 0.39 -1.14
C TYR A 122 -4.53 0.80 -2.59
N PHE A 123 -4.08 1.95 -3.06
CA PHE A 123 -4.24 2.35 -4.46
C PHE A 123 -3.62 1.33 -5.42
N LEU A 124 -2.36 0.95 -5.18
CA LEU A 124 -1.67 -0.07 -5.98
C LEU A 124 -2.38 -1.43 -5.89
N GLN A 125 -2.84 -1.84 -4.70
CA GLN A 125 -3.62 -3.08 -4.55
C GLN A 125 -4.82 -3.14 -5.50
N LEU A 126 -5.42 -2.00 -5.83
CA LEU A 126 -6.60 -1.91 -6.66
C LEU A 126 -6.30 -1.68 -8.16
N THR A 127 -5.08 -1.26 -8.51
CA THR A 127 -4.76 -0.80 -9.87
C THR A 127 -3.65 -1.57 -10.57
N VAL A 128 -2.96 -2.50 -9.86
CA VAL A 128 -1.87 -3.26 -10.47
C VAL A 128 -2.15 -4.75 -10.58
N ASN A 129 -1.42 -5.42 -11.48
CA ASN A 129 -1.49 -6.87 -11.61
C ASN A 129 -0.65 -7.54 -10.51
N PRO A 130 -1.24 -8.34 -9.62
CA PRO A 130 -0.56 -8.96 -8.50
C PRO A 130 0.22 -10.24 -8.88
N SER A 131 0.70 -10.39 -10.12
CA SER A 131 1.38 -11.59 -10.61
C SER A 131 2.73 -11.84 -9.94
N ILE A 132 3.39 -10.77 -9.47
CA ILE A 132 4.67 -10.82 -8.75
C ILE A 132 4.54 -10.15 -7.39
N PRO A 133 5.45 -10.44 -6.43
CA PRO A 133 5.49 -9.72 -5.17
C PRO A 133 5.69 -8.21 -5.38
N LEU A 134 4.85 -7.40 -4.77
CA LEU A 134 4.99 -5.95 -4.70
C LEU A 134 5.01 -5.54 -3.24
N VAL A 135 6.12 -4.97 -2.80
CA VAL A 135 6.38 -4.62 -1.39
C VAL A 135 6.64 -3.14 -1.27
N LEU A 136 5.89 -2.44 -0.41
CA LEU A 136 6.20 -1.06 -0.03
C LEU A 136 7.03 -1.07 1.24
N THR A 137 7.99 -0.16 1.32
CA THR A 137 8.82 0.05 2.52
C THR A 137 9.25 1.50 2.65
N GLY A 138 9.78 1.85 3.81
CA GLY A 138 10.24 3.19 4.14
C GLY A 138 11.03 3.21 5.44
N ALA A 139 11.10 4.38 6.08
CA ALA A 139 11.74 4.52 7.37
C ALA A 139 11.04 5.58 8.23
N MET A 140 11.12 5.41 9.55
CA MET A 140 10.67 6.42 10.51
C MET A 140 11.79 7.37 10.92
N ARG A 141 13.06 6.98 10.70
CA ARG A 141 14.25 7.78 10.96
C ARG A 141 15.00 8.08 9.67
N PRO A 142 15.54 9.30 9.49
CA PRO A 142 16.33 9.63 8.31
C PRO A 142 17.60 8.77 8.21
N ALA A 143 18.12 8.60 7.01
CA ALA A 143 19.29 7.76 6.75
C ALA A 143 20.51 8.13 7.58
N THR A 144 20.65 9.41 7.95
CA THR A 144 21.77 9.94 8.76
C THR A 144 21.58 9.76 10.26
N ALA A 145 20.44 9.28 10.74
CA ALA A 145 20.17 9.14 12.17
C ALA A 145 20.94 7.98 12.80
N VAL A 146 21.37 8.15 14.04
CA VAL A 146 21.83 7.03 14.87
C VAL A 146 20.70 6.01 14.96
N SER A 147 21.00 4.74 14.68
CA SER A 147 19.98 3.68 14.67
C SER A 147 18.86 3.90 13.63
N ALA A 148 19.22 4.36 12.42
CA ALA A 148 18.31 4.44 11.29
C ALA A 148 17.69 3.06 10.99
N ASP A 149 16.36 3.03 10.79
CA ASP A 149 15.61 1.80 10.52
C ASP A 149 15.54 1.45 9.01
N GLY A 150 15.84 2.42 8.15
CA GLY A 150 15.74 2.28 6.70
C GLY A 150 16.54 1.13 6.10
N PRO A 151 17.82 0.93 6.45
CA PRO A 151 18.65 -0.13 5.87
C PRO A 151 18.05 -1.53 6.06
N MET A 152 17.61 -1.87 7.29
CA MET A 152 16.99 -3.18 7.55
C MET A 152 15.62 -3.31 6.90
N ASN A 153 14.82 -2.25 6.90
CA ASN A 153 13.53 -2.25 6.21
C ASN A 153 13.70 -2.49 4.70
N LEU A 154 14.67 -1.84 4.05
CA LEU A 154 14.96 -2.04 2.63
C LEU A 154 15.46 -3.45 2.35
N LEU A 155 16.41 -3.95 3.14
CA LEU A 155 16.94 -5.31 2.99
C LEU A 155 15.84 -6.35 3.09
N ASN A 156 14.97 -6.24 4.09
CA ASN A 156 13.86 -7.16 4.28
C ASN A 156 12.77 -7.01 3.21
N ALA A 157 12.56 -5.81 2.69
CA ALA A 157 11.63 -5.62 1.55
C ALA A 157 12.15 -6.31 0.28
N VAL A 158 13.46 -6.22 -0.01
CA VAL A 158 14.09 -6.93 -1.15
C VAL A 158 14.02 -8.44 -0.95
N ARG A 159 14.37 -8.95 0.24
CA ARG A 159 14.24 -10.38 0.59
C ARG A 159 12.82 -10.88 0.39
N LEU A 160 11.83 -10.13 0.87
CA LEU A 160 10.41 -10.48 0.75
C LEU A 160 9.95 -10.45 -0.72
N ALA A 161 10.36 -9.43 -1.49
CA ALA A 161 10.03 -9.32 -2.91
C ALA A 161 10.67 -10.42 -3.77
N ALA A 162 11.84 -10.90 -3.36
CA ALA A 162 12.55 -12.02 -4.00
C ALA A 162 11.97 -13.40 -3.60
N HIS A 163 11.22 -13.49 -2.50
CA HIS A 163 10.83 -14.77 -1.92
C HIS A 163 9.58 -15.36 -2.61
N PRO A 164 9.63 -16.63 -3.09
CA PRO A 164 8.50 -17.24 -3.81
C PRO A 164 7.17 -17.26 -3.03
N SER A 165 7.24 -17.37 -1.69
CA SER A 165 6.04 -17.42 -0.84
C SER A 165 5.26 -16.10 -0.78
N ALA A 166 5.83 -14.99 -1.26
CA ALA A 166 5.14 -13.69 -1.34
C ALA A 166 4.26 -13.56 -2.60
N LYS A 167 4.44 -14.46 -3.59
CA LYS A 167 3.61 -14.45 -4.80
C LYS A 167 2.13 -14.65 -4.47
N GLY A 168 1.27 -13.88 -5.13
CA GLY A 168 -0.18 -13.98 -5.00
C GLY A 168 -0.75 -13.44 -3.67
N LYS A 169 0.06 -12.76 -2.85
CA LYS A 169 -0.42 -12.17 -1.59
C LYS A 169 -0.89 -10.72 -1.71
N GLY A 170 -0.94 -10.20 -2.95
CA GLY A 170 -1.29 -8.81 -3.21
C GLY A 170 -0.14 -7.87 -2.88
N VAL A 171 -0.48 -6.60 -2.65
CA VAL A 171 0.49 -5.57 -2.26
C VAL A 171 0.76 -5.66 -0.76
N LEU A 172 2.03 -5.71 -0.41
CA LEU A 172 2.52 -5.86 0.95
C LEU A 172 3.19 -4.57 1.43
N VAL A 173 3.11 -4.31 2.73
CA VAL A 173 3.91 -3.29 3.42
C VAL A 173 4.82 -4.00 4.38
N MET A 174 6.14 -3.78 4.25
CA MET A 174 7.16 -4.36 5.11
C MET A 174 7.85 -3.24 5.91
N MET A 175 7.63 -3.21 7.21
CA MET A 175 8.20 -2.22 8.12
C MET A 175 8.49 -2.87 9.48
N ASN A 176 9.68 -2.59 10.02
CA ASN A 176 10.09 -3.05 11.34
C ASN A 176 9.83 -4.57 11.51
N ASP A 177 10.41 -5.38 10.60
CA ASP A 177 10.30 -6.85 10.51
C ASP A 177 8.87 -7.41 10.41
N THR A 178 7.87 -6.54 10.20
CA THR A 178 6.46 -6.93 10.17
C THR A 178 5.89 -6.77 8.75
N ILE A 179 5.16 -7.78 8.30
CA ILE A 179 4.53 -7.84 6.97
C ILE A 179 3.03 -7.57 7.12
N PHE A 180 2.55 -6.53 6.46
CA PHE A 180 1.13 -6.16 6.42
C PHE A 180 0.56 -6.26 5.01
N GLY A 181 -0.76 -6.51 4.92
CA GLY A 181 -1.50 -6.37 3.67
C GLY A 181 -1.98 -4.93 3.45
N ALA A 182 -1.94 -4.46 2.21
CA ALA A 182 -2.27 -3.08 1.84
C ALA A 182 -3.67 -2.62 2.30
N ARG A 183 -4.66 -3.51 2.31
CA ARG A 183 -6.04 -3.13 2.64
C ARG A 183 -6.20 -2.61 4.07
N ASN A 184 -5.56 -3.27 5.03
CA ASN A 184 -5.85 -3.05 6.46
C ASN A 184 -4.70 -2.39 7.23
N VAL A 185 -3.51 -2.24 6.60
CA VAL A 185 -2.39 -1.54 7.23
C VAL A 185 -2.73 -0.06 7.45
N THR A 186 -2.34 0.50 8.59
CA THR A 186 -2.47 1.93 8.89
C THR A 186 -1.32 2.43 9.73
N LYS A 187 -0.94 3.69 9.56
CA LYS A 187 0.04 4.36 10.43
C LYS A 187 -0.63 4.73 11.75
N GLY A 188 -0.36 3.97 12.80
CA GLY A 188 -1.03 4.09 14.09
C GLY A 188 -0.27 4.92 15.13
N ASN A 189 0.97 5.36 14.82
CA ASN A 189 1.77 6.18 15.70
C ASN A 189 2.59 7.20 14.89
N THR A 190 2.81 8.38 15.45
CA THR A 190 3.49 9.48 14.75
C THR A 190 5.01 9.34 14.72
N LEU A 191 5.64 8.63 15.68
CA LEU A 191 7.09 8.62 15.88
C LEU A 191 7.70 7.22 16.08
N SER A 192 6.95 6.26 16.59
CA SER A 192 7.44 4.92 16.91
C SER A 192 7.91 4.17 15.67
N LEU A 193 8.99 3.37 15.77
CA LEU A 193 9.44 2.52 14.67
C LEU A 193 8.42 1.44 14.31
N ASP A 194 7.72 0.90 15.29
CA ASP A 194 6.60 -0.03 15.11
C ASP A 194 5.28 0.71 14.84
N THR A 195 5.35 1.74 14.00
CA THR A 195 4.24 2.69 13.76
C THR A 195 3.05 2.07 13.03
N PHE A 196 3.28 1.08 12.15
CA PHE A 196 2.21 0.47 11.40
C PHE A 196 1.44 -0.56 12.21
N ARG A 197 0.14 -0.55 12.01
CA ARG A 197 -0.83 -1.45 12.65
C ARG A 197 -1.78 -2.01 11.60
N SER A 198 -2.41 -3.11 11.93
CA SER A 198 -3.58 -3.61 11.20
C SER A 198 -4.60 -4.10 12.24
N PRO A 199 -5.88 -3.70 12.13
CA PRO A 199 -6.93 -4.21 13.03
C PRO A 199 -7.05 -5.74 13.02
N ASP A 200 -6.72 -6.37 11.88
CA ASP A 200 -6.76 -7.83 11.70
C ASP A 200 -5.41 -8.51 12.03
N GLY A 201 -4.45 -7.75 12.55
CA GLY A 201 -3.09 -8.22 12.79
C GLY A 201 -2.21 -8.22 11.52
N PRO A 202 -0.92 -8.54 11.67
CA PRO A 202 0.01 -8.68 10.56
C PRO A 202 -0.25 -9.97 9.76
N LEU A 203 0.18 -9.99 8.51
CA LEU A 203 0.20 -11.22 7.71
C LEU A 203 1.36 -12.14 8.08
N GLY A 204 2.43 -11.58 8.64
CA GLY A 204 3.62 -12.33 9.05
C GLY A 204 4.75 -11.42 9.50
N TYR A 205 5.90 -12.04 9.68
CA TYR A 205 7.14 -11.39 10.15
C TYR A 205 8.33 -11.84 9.32
N MET A 206 9.36 -11.01 9.26
CA MET A 206 10.68 -11.39 8.75
C MET A 206 11.53 -11.92 9.92
N ASN A 207 11.77 -13.22 9.95
CA ASN A 207 12.59 -13.85 10.95
C ASN A 207 13.94 -14.22 10.33
N ASP A 208 15.00 -13.51 10.71
CA ASP A 208 16.35 -13.67 10.13
C ASP A 208 16.33 -13.64 8.58
N GLY A 209 15.55 -12.71 8.03
CA GLY A 209 15.40 -12.51 6.58
C GLY A 209 14.50 -13.51 5.84
N ILE A 210 13.83 -14.40 6.57
CA ILE A 210 12.88 -15.39 6.02
C ILE A 210 11.44 -14.96 6.39
N PRO A 211 10.51 -14.86 5.42
CA PRO A 211 9.13 -14.54 5.73
C PRO A 211 8.41 -15.70 6.44
N CYS A 212 7.92 -15.45 7.63
CA CYS A 212 7.11 -16.35 8.44
C CYS A 212 5.65 -15.85 8.42
N TRP A 213 4.78 -16.56 7.72
CA TRP A 213 3.39 -16.19 7.51
C TRP A 213 2.49 -16.67 8.64
N CYS A 214 1.70 -15.76 9.23
CA CYS A 214 0.71 -16.04 10.28
C CYS A 214 -0.72 -16.02 9.73
N ALA A 215 -0.96 -15.30 8.63
CA ALA A 215 -2.27 -15.14 8.04
C ALA A 215 -2.19 -15.01 6.51
N LEU A 216 -3.33 -15.12 5.84
CA LEU A 216 -3.49 -14.78 4.43
C LEU A 216 -4.25 -13.46 4.30
N PRO A 217 -4.00 -12.67 3.24
CA PRO A 217 -4.79 -11.49 2.97
C PRO A 217 -6.28 -11.83 2.83
N VAL A 218 -7.13 -11.06 3.50
CA VAL A 218 -8.57 -11.33 3.60
C VAL A 218 -9.28 -11.34 2.23
N ARG A 219 -8.80 -10.55 1.27
CA ARG A 219 -9.38 -10.42 -0.07
C ARG A 219 -8.29 -10.52 -1.13
N LEU A 220 -7.97 -11.74 -1.53
CA LEU A 220 -7.06 -11.99 -2.65
C LEU A 220 -7.75 -11.62 -3.96
N LEU A 221 -7.17 -10.69 -4.67
CA LEU A 221 -7.62 -10.28 -6.01
C LEU A 221 -7.05 -11.27 -7.04
N LYS A 222 -7.70 -12.42 -7.20
CA LYS A 222 -7.25 -13.55 -8.04
C LYS A 222 -6.92 -13.10 -9.47
N GLY A 223 -5.70 -12.60 -9.70
CA GLY A 223 -5.15 -12.37 -11.05
C GLY A 223 -5.85 -11.32 -11.92
N ARG A 224 -6.70 -10.44 -11.34
CA ARG A 224 -7.39 -9.38 -12.07
C ARG A 224 -7.02 -8.01 -11.49
N ILE A 225 -6.74 -7.05 -12.36
CA ILE A 225 -6.68 -5.64 -11.99
C ILE A 225 -8.12 -5.18 -11.68
N PRO A 226 -8.43 -4.78 -10.43
CA PRO A 226 -9.77 -4.33 -10.08
C PRO A 226 -10.20 -3.09 -10.86
N PHE A 227 -9.29 -2.12 -11.01
CA PHE A 227 -9.53 -0.86 -11.72
C PHE A 227 -8.41 -0.61 -12.71
N ASP A 228 -8.75 -0.56 -13.99
CA ASP A 228 -7.80 -0.13 -15.03
C ASP A 228 -7.76 1.40 -15.05
N VAL A 229 -6.60 1.94 -14.73
CA VAL A 229 -6.35 3.39 -14.68
C VAL A 229 -5.47 3.87 -15.85
N LYS A 230 -5.21 2.99 -16.82
CA LYS A 230 -4.38 3.32 -17.99
C LYS A 230 -4.98 4.48 -18.78
N GLY A 231 -4.14 5.49 -19.02
CA GLY A 231 -4.53 6.69 -19.77
C GLY A 231 -5.30 7.74 -18.97
N LEU A 232 -5.57 7.50 -17.68
CA LEU A 232 -6.10 8.55 -16.81
C LEU A 232 -5.01 9.57 -16.49
N THR A 233 -5.37 10.84 -16.44
CA THR A 233 -4.50 11.96 -16.04
C THR A 233 -4.84 12.51 -14.66
N ALA A 234 -6.02 12.20 -14.15
CA ALA A 234 -6.50 12.57 -12.82
C ALA A 234 -7.58 11.58 -12.37
N LEU A 235 -7.82 11.54 -11.07
CA LEU A 235 -8.94 10.81 -10.47
C LEU A 235 -10.13 11.76 -10.19
N PRO A 236 -11.37 11.24 -10.15
CA PRO A 236 -12.53 12.00 -9.70
C PRO A 236 -12.32 12.63 -8.31
N LYS A 237 -12.80 13.86 -8.13
CA LYS A 237 -12.64 14.63 -6.89
C LYS A 237 -13.49 14.07 -5.77
N VAL A 238 -12.88 13.40 -4.82
CA VAL A 238 -13.53 12.90 -3.60
C VAL A 238 -12.95 13.60 -2.37
N TYR A 239 -13.82 14.22 -1.59
CA TYR A 239 -13.45 14.88 -0.35
C TYR A 239 -13.79 14.04 0.86
N ILE A 240 -12.93 14.11 1.89
CA ILE A 240 -13.22 13.55 3.20
C ILE A 240 -13.76 14.68 4.08
N VAL A 241 -14.95 14.51 4.61
CA VAL A 241 -15.53 15.40 5.63
C VAL A 241 -15.43 14.71 6.98
N TYR A 242 -14.78 15.35 7.94
CA TYR A 242 -14.56 14.79 9.27
C TYR A 242 -15.70 15.17 10.20
N GLY A 243 -16.49 14.19 10.66
CA GLY A 243 -17.61 14.37 11.57
C GLY A 243 -17.14 14.63 13.01
N HIS A 244 -17.77 15.61 13.68
CA HIS A 244 -17.44 15.98 15.06
C HIS A 244 -18.67 16.53 15.78
N ALA A 245 -18.59 16.67 17.10
CA ALA A 245 -19.62 17.34 17.88
C ALA A 245 -19.72 18.83 17.46
N GLY A 246 -20.95 19.31 17.27
CA GLY A 246 -21.19 20.70 16.83
C GLY A 246 -21.02 20.93 15.32
N ALA A 247 -20.95 19.88 14.50
CA ALA A 247 -21.00 20.00 13.04
C ALA A 247 -22.30 20.70 12.59
N ASP A 248 -22.22 21.51 11.53
CA ASP A 248 -23.30 22.40 11.08
C ASP A 248 -23.65 22.29 9.58
N GLY A 249 -23.10 21.30 8.89
CA GLY A 249 -23.27 21.08 7.46
C GLY A 249 -22.40 21.96 6.57
N ALA A 250 -21.66 22.92 7.12
CA ALA A 250 -20.87 23.88 6.32
C ALA A 250 -19.76 23.19 5.51
N MET A 251 -19.04 22.22 6.08
CA MET A 251 -17.97 21.51 5.39
C MET A 251 -18.49 20.64 4.25
N VAL A 252 -19.64 20.01 4.41
CA VAL A 252 -20.29 19.25 3.33
C VAL A 252 -20.68 20.19 2.18
N LYS A 253 -21.32 21.33 2.50
CA LYS A 253 -21.70 22.35 1.49
C LYS A 253 -20.47 22.92 0.78
N ALA A 254 -19.38 23.16 1.51
CA ALA A 254 -18.12 23.59 0.92
C ALA A 254 -17.55 22.55 -0.05
N ALA A 255 -17.52 21.27 0.32
CA ALA A 255 -17.07 20.18 -0.57
C ALA A 255 -17.89 20.16 -1.88
N VAL A 256 -19.22 20.23 -1.77
CA VAL A 256 -20.11 20.31 -2.94
C VAL A 256 -19.81 21.54 -3.81
N SER A 257 -19.64 22.71 -3.21
CA SER A 257 -19.34 23.95 -3.94
C SER A 257 -17.97 23.95 -4.65
N MET A 258 -17.02 23.20 -4.12
CA MET A 258 -15.71 22.96 -4.74
C MET A 258 -15.70 21.87 -5.83
N GLY A 259 -16.87 21.36 -6.17
CA GLY A 259 -17.04 20.36 -7.25
C GLY A 259 -16.72 18.93 -6.82
N ALA A 260 -17.09 18.54 -5.61
CA ALA A 260 -17.04 17.14 -5.18
C ALA A 260 -17.81 16.25 -6.16
N GLU A 261 -17.17 15.20 -6.64
CA GLU A 261 -17.80 14.12 -7.40
C GLU A 261 -18.20 12.94 -6.49
N GLY A 262 -17.64 12.90 -5.28
CA GLY A 262 -17.99 11.99 -4.21
C GLY A 262 -17.58 12.55 -2.85
N ILE A 263 -18.23 12.09 -1.79
CA ILE A 263 -17.93 12.49 -0.42
C ILE A 263 -17.75 11.24 0.43
N VAL A 264 -16.66 11.19 1.18
CA VAL A 264 -16.48 10.25 2.29
C VAL A 264 -16.72 11.01 3.58
N TYR A 265 -17.72 10.61 4.34
CA TYR A 265 -17.95 11.15 5.66
C TYR A 265 -17.29 10.28 6.72
N ALA A 266 -16.24 10.80 7.35
CA ALA A 266 -15.55 10.16 8.47
C ALA A 266 -16.37 10.40 9.75
N GLY A 267 -17.39 9.60 9.96
CA GLY A 267 -18.34 9.76 11.07
C GLY A 267 -17.79 9.28 12.40
N THR A 268 -18.55 9.54 13.46
CA THR A 268 -18.28 9.04 14.82
C THR A 268 -18.77 7.60 14.97
N GLY A 269 -18.15 6.81 15.87
CA GLY A 269 -18.60 5.45 16.19
C GLY A 269 -18.84 4.60 14.93
N ASN A 270 -20.04 4.06 14.73
CA ASN A 270 -20.44 3.28 13.54
C ASN A 270 -20.68 4.17 12.29
N GLY A 271 -19.84 5.17 12.05
CA GLY A 271 -20.02 6.10 10.94
C GLY A 271 -21.27 6.98 11.10
N SER A 272 -21.64 7.29 12.34
CA SER A 272 -22.80 8.14 12.64
C SER A 272 -22.57 9.56 12.15
N VAL A 273 -23.63 10.15 11.59
CA VAL A 273 -23.62 11.46 10.95
C VAL A 273 -24.36 12.47 11.86
N HIS A 274 -23.74 13.64 12.07
CA HIS A 274 -24.42 14.72 12.77
C HIS A 274 -25.63 15.20 11.96
N ARG A 275 -26.76 15.51 12.62
CA ARG A 275 -28.05 15.83 11.96
C ARG A 275 -27.97 16.93 10.90
N GLU A 276 -27.13 17.94 11.11
CA GLU A 276 -26.99 19.05 10.15
C GLU A 276 -26.09 18.64 8.96
N ASP A 277 -25.07 17.79 9.19
CA ASP A 277 -24.30 17.19 8.11
C ASP A 277 -25.16 16.21 7.31
N GLU A 278 -26.03 15.42 7.94
CA GLU A 278 -26.93 14.48 7.28
C GLU A 278 -27.84 15.18 6.26
N LYS A 279 -28.43 16.33 6.64
CA LYS A 279 -29.22 17.14 5.71
C LYS A 279 -28.40 17.58 4.49
N ALA A 280 -27.19 18.07 4.73
CA ALA A 280 -26.33 18.55 3.66
C ALA A 280 -25.82 17.39 2.76
N LEU A 281 -25.57 16.21 3.34
CA LEU A 281 -25.21 15.00 2.60
C LEU A 281 -26.37 14.45 1.78
N ALA A 282 -27.60 14.48 2.31
CA ALA A 282 -28.80 14.11 1.57
C ALA A 282 -29.03 15.03 0.36
N GLU A 283 -28.83 16.35 0.52
CA GLU A 283 -28.86 17.30 -0.57
C GLU A 283 -27.78 17.01 -1.65
N ALA A 284 -26.58 16.55 -1.22
CA ALA A 284 -25.51 16.16 -2.12
C ALA A 284 -25.87 14.87 -2.88
N ALA A 285 -26.40 13.86 -2.18
CA ALA A 285 -26.84 12.60 -2.77
C ALA A 285 -27.97 12.82 -3.80
N ALA A 286 -28.94 13.69 -3.48
CA ALA A 286 -30.01 14.07 -4.40
C ALA A 286 -29.50 14.76 -5.68
N LYS A 287 -28.28 15.32 -5.67
CA LYS A 287 -27.57 15.87 -6.84
C LYS A 287 -26.73 14.83 -7.60
N GLY A 288 -26.80 13.57 -7.19
CA GLY A 288 -26.02 12.48 -7.81
C GLY A 288 -24.58 12.38 -7.30
N ILE A 289 -24.24 12.97 -6.16
CA ILE A 289 -22.93 12.86 -5.54
C ILE A 289 -22.98 11.69 -4.54
N PRO A 290 -22.32 10.54 -4.78
CA PRO A 290 -22.34 9.43 -3.86
C PRO A 290 -21.67 9.79 -2.52
N VAL A 291 -22.29 9.37 -1.43
CA VAL A 291 -21.84 9.56 -0.07
C VAL A 291 -21.48 8.23 0.54
N VAL A 292 -20.23 8.08 0.96
CA VAL A 292 -19.73 6.90 1.68
C VAL A 292 -19.56 7.25 3.15
N ARG A 293 -20.22 6.50 4.03
CA ARG A 293 -20.01 6.59 5.48
C ARG A 293 -18.83 5.71 5.87
N SER A 294 -17.77 6.31 6.40
CA SER A 294 -16.66 5.67 7.07
C SER A 294 -16.61 6.11 8.53
N SER A 295 -15.61 5.67 9.27
CA SER A 295 -15.44 6.08 10.67
C SER A 295 -14.00 6.51 10.95
N HIS A 296 -13.85 7.51 11.81
CA HIS A 296 -12.55 7.88 12.38
C HIS A 296 -12.19 7.11 13.66
N ALA A 297 -12.95 6.06 13.99
CA ALA A 297 -12.72 5.24 15.19
C ALA A 297 -11.47 4.35 15.12
N GLY A 298 -10.78 4.29 13.97
CA GLY A 298 -9.52 3.54 13.81
C GLY A 298 -9.65 2.04 13.60
N SER A 299 -10.78 1.42 13.97
CA SER A 299 -11.06 -0.01 13.75
C SER A 299 -12.56 -0.29 13.78
N GLY A 300 -12.95 -1.49 13.33
CA GLY A 300 -14.34 -1.90 13.22
C GLY A 300 -14.92 -1.64 11.83
N SER A 301 -16.15 -2.09 11.61
CA SER A 301 -16.85 -1.92 10.34
C SER A 301 -18.02 -0.98 10.49
N VAL A 302 -18.16 -0.04 9.57
CA VAL A 302 -19.39 0.75 9.41
C VAL A 302 -20.42 -0.13 8.72
N ILE A 303 -21.51 -0.38 9.41
CA ILE A 303 -22.63 -1.19 8.94
C ILE A 303 -23.91 -0.35 8.91
N SER A 304 -25.03 -0.95 8.53
CA SER A 304 -26.36 -0.29 8.65
C SER A 304 -26.59 0.20 10.08
N ALA A 305 -27.09 1.40 10.23
CA ALA A 305 -27.33 2.03 11.53
C ALA A 305 -28.72 2.69 11.61
N GLU A 306 -28.98 3.65 10.73
CA GLU A 306 -30.19 4.47 10.72
C GLU A 306 -30.94 4.26 9.40
N PRO A 307 -32.28 4.04 9.44
CA PRO A 307 -33.08 3.90 8.23
C PRO A 307 -33.02 5.11 7.29
N SER A 308 -32.72 6.30 7.81
CA SER A 308 -32.53 7.51 7.00
C SER A 308 -31.33 7.38 6.07
N TYR A 309 -30.24 6.77 6.50
CA TYR A 309 -29.03 6.61 5.68
C TYR A 309 -29.28 5.72 4.45
N GLU A 310 -30.06 4.66 4.63
CA GLU A 310 -30.45 3.77 3.52
C GLU A 310 -31.40 4.48 2.56
N LYS A 311 -32.37 5.23 3.09
CA LYS A 311 -33.31 6.02 2.29
C LYS A 311 -32.61 7.07 1.43
N GLU A 312 -31.60 7.72 1.97
CA GLU A 312 -30.79 8.73 1.27
C GLU A 312 -29.70 8.11 0.37
N GLY A 313 -29.58 6.79 0.36
CA GLY A 313 -28.60 6.06 -0.48
C GLY A 313 -27.16 6.18 -0.01
N PHE A 314 -26.93 6.41 1.29
CA PHE A 314 -25.57 6.46 1.83
C PHE A 314 -24.93 5.08 1.85
N ILE A 315 -23.75 4.99 1.25
CA ILE A 315 -22.99 3.75 1.08
C ILE A 315 -22.21 3.45 2.36
N GLN A 316 -22.21 2.19 2.76
CA GLN A 316 -21.43 1.72 3.91
C GLN A 316 -19.97 1.53 3.50
N GLY A 317 -19.03 2.20 4.19
CA GLY A 317 -17.59 2.11 3.93
C GLY A 317 -16.95 0.82 4.46
N GLY A 318 -17.72 0.01 5.21
CA GLY A 318 -17.21 -1.22 5.82
C GLY A 318 -16.06 -0.94 6.79
N SER A 319 -14.98 -1.73 6.70
CA SER A 319 -13.79 -1.58 7.55
C SER A 319 -12.71 -0.67 6.94
N LEU A 320 -13.00 0.04 5.86
CA LEU A 320 -12.04 0.96 5.26
C LEU A 320 -11.93 2.24 6.09
N SER A 321 -10.68 2.68 6.35
CA SER A 321 -10.43 4.01 6.89
C SER A 321 -10.92 5.09 5.92
N PRO A 322 -11.20 6.31 6.37
CA PRO A 322 -11.70 7.38 5.51
C PRO A 322 -10.82 7.64 4.28
N GLN A 323 -9.49 7.62 4.43
CA GLN A 323 -8.54 7.83 3.36
C GLN A 323 -8.57 6.68 2.34
N LYS A 324 -8.73 5.44 2.76
CA LYS A 324 -8.87 4.29 1.85
C LYS A 324 -10.24 4.24 1.18
N ALA A 325 -11.30 4.59 1.92
CA ALA A 325 -12.64 4.75 1.36
C ALA A 325 -12.65 5.83 0.26
N ARG A 326 -11.90 6.95 0.44
CA ARG A 326 -11.70 7.98 -0.58
C ARG A 326 -11.08 7.42 -1.86
N ILE A 327 -10.03 6.62 -1.73
CA ILE A 327 -9.35 5.98 -2.87
C ILE A 327 -10.31 5.06 -3.62
N LEU A 328 -11.02 4.18 -2.90
CA LEU A 328 -11.96 3.26 -3.54
C LEU A 328 -13.10 4.01 -4.23
N LEU A 329 -13.65 5.06 -3.61
CA LEU A 329 -14.71 5.87 -4.21
C LEU A 329 -14.20 6.61 -5.46
N SER A 330 -13.00 7.21 -5.42
CA SER A 330 -12.40 7.85 -6.59
C SER A 330 -12.23 6.86 -7.75
N LEU A 331 -11.75 5.65 -7.48
CA LEU A 331 -11.61 4.60 -8.49
C LEU A 331 -12.97 4.08 -8.98
N ALA A 332 -13.96 3.90 -8.12
CA ALA A 332 -15.31 3.49 -8.48
C ALA A 332 -15.96 4.49 -9.45
N LEU A 333 -15.79 5.78 -9.18
CA LEU A 333 -16.32 6.87 -10.01
C LEU A 333 -15.68 6.95 -11.41
N THR A 334 -14.53 6.31 -11.65
CA THR A 334 -14.02 6.14 -13.02
C THR A 334 -14.84 5.15 -13.86
N ARG A 335 -15.73 4.37 -13.23
CA ARG A 335 -16.52 3.31 -13.85
C ARG A 335 -18.00 3.60 -13.89
N THR A 336 -18.56 4.08 -12.80
CA THR A 336 -20.00 4.24 -12.60
C THR A 336 -20.30 5.38 -11.64
N LYS A 337 -21.51 5.95 -11.78
CA LYS A 337 -22.10 6.88 -10.80
C LYS A 337 -23.31 6.26 -10.10
N ASP A 338 -23.63 5.00 -10.40
CA ASP A 338 -24.70 4.28 -9.71
C ASP A 338 -24.29 3.93 -8.28
N PHE A 339 -25.11 4.29 -7.31
CA PHE A 339 -24.80 4.11 -5.90
C PHE A 339 -24.84 2.64 -5.47
N GLY A 340 -25.67 1.82 -6.12
CA GLY A 340 -25.75 0.38 -5.89
C GLY A 340 -24.47 -0.31 -6.35
N ASP A 341 -24.02 -0.04 -7.59
CA ASP A 341 -22.75 -0.56 -8.12
C ASP A 341 -21.56 -0.16 -7.27
N ILE A 342 -21.51 1.12 -6.81
CA ILE A 342 -20.46 1.60 -5.92
C ILE A 342 -20.53 0.84 -4.58
N GLY A 343 -21.72 0.66 -4.01
CA GLY A 343 -21.94 -0.11 -2.78
C GLY A 343 -21.44 -1.55 -2.89
N GLU A 344 -21.70 -2.23 -4.01
CA GLU A 344 -21.15 -3.57 -4.29
C GLU A 344 -19.61 -3.58 -4.31
N MET A 345 -18.98 -2.54 -4.88
CA MET A 345 -17.51 -2.42 -4.88
C MET A 345 -16.98 -2.28 -3.43
N PHE A 346 -17.63 -1.50 -2.56
CA PHE A 346 -17.28 -1.41 -1.14
C PHE A 346 -17.47 -2.73 -0.38
N GLY A 347 -18.46 -3.52 -0.76
CA GLY A 347 -18.65 -4.89 -0.28
C GLY A 347 -17.55 -5.86 -0.72
N LYS A 348 -16.92 -5.61 -1.89
CA LYS A 348 -15.97 -6.51 -2.53
C LYS A 348 -14.51 -6.17 -2.21
N TYR A 349 -14.12 -4.92 -2.20
CA TYR A 349 -12.76 -4.40 -2.08
C TYR A 349 -12.54 -3.74 -0.71
#